data_9ec998fd5571b00e1292a5ac39bbe26e
#
_entry.id   9ec998fd5571b00e1292a5ac39bbe26e
#
_cell.length_a   1.000
_cell.length_b   1.000
_cell.length_c   1.000
_cell.angle_alpha   90.00
_cell.angle_beta   90.00
_cell.angle_gamma   90.00
#
_symmetry.space_group_name_H-M   'P 1'
#
loop_
_entity.id
_entity.type
_entity.pdbx_description
1 polymer ?
#
loop_
_entity_poly.entity_id
_entity_poly.type
_entity_poly.pdbx_seq_one_letter_code
_entity_poly.pdbx_strand_id
1 'polypeptide(L)'
;MEKFQPFWKKDCIKGEIVLFVEEDGVCFATLAFDEPKNIVLYDRTGKIFQENIDYIVQGNRIIAQAKDIPYLKAEWLKNKNVPREIPSENETYHIEGCLLIDPLYLRNMQLFADYATAKKCDLKVVSDDIRLPQTKRLLNEEKKLKIALFGDSISNAANSSFEMGFSGFAHWITPVIEYIQSESGASVDFVNVSRSGYGTEWALEAVEEKLGKENVDLAVIAFGMNDGSADMSVETFVQNVSKLIESIKQYNPKTEFVLVATPIPNEACEAVYKEQIHYIDGLRALEGKGITVVNMTEVFTWLLKRKRYCEISGNNLNHPNDFGYRFYTDAFKFLFYKIFNESGKKVK
;
A
#
# COMPACT_ATOMS: atom_id res chain seq x y z
N MET A 1 -11.17 23.93 -9.72
CA MET A 1 -10.37 22.71 -9.53
C MET A 1 -11.25 21.50 -9.77
N GLU A 2 -10.79 20.57 -10.59
CA GLU A 2 -11.47 19.28 -10.75
C GLU A 2 -11.39 18.52 -9.43
N LYS A 3 -12.50 17.94 -9.00
CA LYS A 3 -12.58 17.23 -7.72
C LYS A 3 -11.69 15.99 -7.78
N PHE A 4 -10.61 15.89 -6.97
CA PHE A 4 -9.81 14.68 -6.90
C PHE A 4 -10.68 13.50 -6.51
N GLN A 5 -10.52 12.41 -7.25
CA GLN A 5 -11.23 11.15 -7.00
C GLN A 5 -10.23 10.01 -7.08
N PRO A 6 -10.03 9.26 -5.97
CA PRO A 6 -9.15 8.10 -5.99
C PRO A 6 -9.64 7.08 -7.03
N PHE A 7 -8.70 6.32 -7.61
CA PHE A 7 -9.02 5.44 -8.74
C PHE A 7 -10.12 4.41 -8.42
N TRP A 8 -10.23 3.95 -7.18
CA TRP A 8 -11.28 3.00 -6.77
C TRP A 8 -12.69 3.60 -6.70
N LYS A 9 -12.83 4.89 -6.89
CA LYS A 9 -14.12 5.61 -7.04
C LYS A 9 -14.41 6.01 -8.49
N LYS A 10 -13.51 5.68 -9.44
CA LYS A 10 -13.67 6.00 -10.87
C LYS A 10 -14.48 4.92 -11.59
N ASP A 11 -15.02 5.28 -12.75
CA ASP A 11 -15.76 4.36 -13.63
C ASP A 11 -14.83 3.53 -14.54
N CYS A 12 -13.52 3.78 -14.48
CA CYS A 12 -12.51 3.10 -15.27
C CYS A 12 -11.29 2.79 -14.42
N ILE A 13 -10.92 1.52 -14.39
CA ILE A 13 -9.71 1.02 -13.75
C ILE A 13 -8.65 0.82 -14.82
N LYS A 14 -7.46 1.36 -14.59
CA LYS A 14 -6.32 1.24 -15.49
C LYS A 14 -5.18 0.51 -14.81
N GLY A 15 -4.57 -0.44 -15.52
CA GLY A 15 -3.37 -1.12 -15.04
C GLY A 15 -3.57 -1.88 -13.73
N GLU A 16 -4.72 -2.49 -13.50
CA GLU A 16 -4.85 -3.44 -12.41
C GLU A 16 -3.94 -4.62 -12.67
N ILE A 17 -3.10 -4.96 -11.68
CA ILE A 17 -2.27 -6.16 -11.78
C ILE A 17 -3.14 -7.39 -11.59
N VAL A 18 -3.01 -8.33 -12.52
CA VAL A 18 -3.61 -9.66 -12.48
C VAL A 18 -2.53 -10.73 -12.59
N LEU A 19 -2.64 -11.73 -11.75
CA LEU A 19 -1.74 -12.89 -11.73
C LEU A 19 -2.59 -14.13 -11.91
N PHE A 20 -2.32 -14.91 -12.95
CA PHE A 20 -3.05 -16.14 -13.18
C PHE A 20 -2.56 -17.25 -12.27
N VAL A 21 -3.51 -17.98 -11.71
CA VAL A 21 -3.24 -19.16 -10.88
C VAL A 21 -4.06 -20.32 -11.40
N GLU A 22 -3.41 -21.45 -11.65
CA GLU A 22 -4.08 -22.70 -11.98
C GLU A 22 -4.49 -23.41 -10.68
N GLU A 23 -5.77 -23.70 -10.55
CA GLU A 23 -6.38 -24.41 -9.43
C GLU A 23 -7.42 -25.37 -9.98
N ASP A 24 -7.34 -26.68 -9.64
CA ASP A 24 -8.24 -27.74 -10.10
C ASP A 24 -8.39 -27.81 -11.63
N GLY A 25 -7.30 -27.58 -12.36
CA GLY A 25 -7.27 -27.62 -13.81
C GLY A 25 -7.84 -26.37 -14.51
N VAL A 26 -8.20 -25.32 -13.77
CA VAL A 26 -8.66 -24.04 -14.30
C VAL A 26 -7.62 -22.97 -13.99
N CYS A 27 -7.11 -22.30 -15.03
CA CYS A 27 -6.16 -21.19 -14.88
C CYS A 27 -6.91 -19.86 -14.95
N PHE A 28 -6.94 -19.09 -13.86
CA PHE A 28 -7.65 -17.81 -13.81
C PHE A 28 -6.99 -16.77 -12.92
N ALA A 29 -7.28 -15.50 -13.22
CA ALA A 29 -7.02 -14.35 -12.38
C ALA A 29 -8.33 -13.65 -11.99
N THR A 30 -8.32 -12.86 -10.92
CA THR A 30 -9.54 -12.18 -10.44
C THR A 30 -9.36 -10.66 -10.49
N LEU A 31 -10.34 -9.96 -11.05
CA LEU A 31 -10.41 -8.49 -10.99
C LEU A 31 -10.97 -8.03 -9.64
N ALA A 32 -10.41 -6.96 -9.10
CA ALA A 32 -10.79 -6.42 -7.79
C ALA A 32 -12.17 -5.76 -7.80
N PHE A 33 -12.62 -5.22 -8.94
CA PHE A 33 -13.88 -4.50 -9.04
C PHE A 33 -14.92 -5.32 -9.81
N ASP A 34 -16.16 -5.27 -9.30
CA ASP A 34 -17.26 -6.07 -9.83
C ASP A 34 -17.81 -5.50 -11.15
N GLU A 35 -18.49 -6.36 -11.93
CA GLU A 35 -19.11 -6.03 -13.21
C GLU A 35 -18.16 -5.37 -14.22
N PRO A 36 -16.96 -5.94 -14.44
CA PRO A 36 -16.01 -5.38 -15.40
C PRO A 36 -16.57 -5.43 -16.83
N LYS A 37 -16.29 -4.39 -17.62
CA LYS A 37 -16.68 -4.29 -19.04
C LYS A 37 -15.51 -3.77 -19.87
N ASN A 38 -15.47 -4.21 -21.13
CA ASN A 38 -14.46 -3.76 -22.09
C ASN A 38 -13.04 -4.01 -21.56
N ILE A 39 -12.76 -5.23 -21.11
CA ILE A 39 -11.48 -5.61 -20.54
C ILE A 39 -10.42 -5.62 -21.64
N VAL A 40 -9.30 -4.95 -21.39
CA VAL A 40 -8.08 -5.05 -22.19
C VAL A 40 -7.01 -5.66 -21.31
N LEU A 41 -6.64 -6.90 -21.62
CA LEU A 41 -5.58 -7.62 -20.92
C LEU A 41 -4.28 -7.48 -21.72
N TYR A 42 -3.18 -7.09 -21.04
CA TYR A 42 -1.89 -6.90 -21.69
C TYR A 42 -0.71 -7.22 -20.75
N ASP A 43 0.44 -7.52 -21.33
CA ASP A 43 1.68 -7.73 -20.61
C ASP A 43 2.54 -6.45 -20.51
N ARG A 44 3.68 -6.56 -19.85
CA ARG A 44 4.63 -5.45 -19.66
C ARG A 44 5.31 -4.98 -20.96
N THR A 45 5.28 -5.78 -22.02
CA THR A 45 5.81 -5.41 -23.33
C THR A 45 4.80 -4.65 -24.18
N GLY A 46 3.54 -4.59 -23.71
CA GLY A 46 2.41 -4.02 -24.45
C GLY A 46 1.70 -5.03 -25.36
N LYS A 47 2.04 -6.33 -25.30
CA LYS A 47 1.29 -7.38 -26.00
C LYS A 47 -0.12 -7.44 -25.42
N ILE A 48 -1.12 -7.30 -26.29
CA ILE A 48 -2.54 -7.40 -25.93
C ILE A 48 -3.02 -8.84 -26.17
N PHE A 49 -3.73 -9.38 -25.19
CA PHE A 49 -4.43 -10.66 -25.28
C PHE A 49 -5.88 -10.42 -25.70
N GLN A 50 -6.43 -11.29 -26.55
CA GLN A 50 -7.75 -11.12 -27.16
C GLN A 50 -8.81 -11.91 -26.40
N GLU A 51 -9.90 -11.25 -26.01
CA GLU A 51 -11.07 -11.90 -25.42
C GLU A 51 -11.69 -12.89 -26.42
N ASN A 52 -12.15 -14.05 -25.91
CA ASN A 52 -12.68 -15.20 -26.66
C ASN A 52 -11.66 -15.96 -27.53
N ILE A 53 -10.37 -15.58 -27.47
CA ILE A 53 -9.26 -16.31 -28.14
C ILE A 53 -8.24 -16.70 -27.05
N ASP A 54 -7.64 -15.72 -26.39
CA ASP A 54 -6.60 -15.94 -25.39
C ASP A 54 -7.17 -16.11 -23.99
N TYR A 55 -8.32 -15.51 -23.72
CA TYR A 55 -9.04 -15.62 -22.44
C TYR A 55 -10.55 -15.45 -22.62
N ILE A 56 -11.30 -15.89 -21.60
CA ILE A 56 -12.73 -15.59 -21.46
C ILE A 56 -13.00 -14.93 -20.11
N VAL A 57 -14.13 -14.21 -20.01
CA VAL A 57 -14.55 -13.51 -18.79
C VAL A 57 -15.79 -14.17 -18.20
N GLN A 58 -15.74 -14.48 -16.89
CA GLN A 58 -16.88 -15.00 -16.14
C GLN A 58 -17.01 -14.21 -14.81
N GLY A 59 -17.97 -13.31 -14.75
CA GLY A 59 -18.10 -12.37 -13.64
C GLY A 59 -16.88 -11.46 -13.53
N ASN A 60 -16.15 -11.52 -12.42
CA ASN A 60 -14.89 -10.81 -12.23
C ASN A 60 -13.64 -11.70 -12.45
N ARG A 61 -13.80 -12.92 -12.99
CA ARG A 61 -12.69 -13.81 -13.33
C ARG A 61 -12.34 -13.71 -14.81
N ILE A 62 -11.04 -13.65 -15.07
CA ILE A 62 -10.43 -13.81 -16.38
C ILE A 62 -9.84 -15.21 -16.42
N ILE A 63 -10.34 -16.07 -17.30
CA ILE A 63 -9.94 -17.47 -17.42
C ILE A 63 -9.06 -17.62 -18.66
N ALA A 64 -7.83 -18.08 -18.50
CA ALA A 64 -6.88 -18.29 -19.58
C ALA A 64 -7.33 -19.41 -20.53
N GLN A 65 -7.16 -19.17 -21.83
CA GLN A 65 -7.33 -20.15 -22.90
C GLN A 65 -6.00 -20.38 -23.64
N ALA A 66 -5.19 -19.32 -23.76
CA ALA A 66 -3.88 -19.41 -24.42
C ALA A 66 -2.82 -19.99 -23.48
N LYS A 67 -1.92 -20.80 -24.05
CA LYS A 67 -0.85 -21.47 -23.31
C LYS A 67 0.31 -20.56 -22.91
N ASP A 68 0.42 -19.40 -23.51
CA ASP A 68 1.48 -18.42 -23.28
C ASP A 68 1.11 -17.35 -22.24
N ILE A 69 -0.07 -17.44 -21.63
CA ILE A 69 -0.39 -16.67 -20.43
C ILE A 69 0.40 -17.27 -19.25
N PRO A 70 1.28 -16.49 -18.60
CA PRO A 70 2.04 -16.96 -17.46
C PRO A 70 1.14 -17.22 -16.25
N TYR A 71 1.41 -18.26 -15.48
CA TYR A 71 0.62 -18.61 -14.32
C TYR A 71 1.45 -19.30 -13.23
N LEU A 72 0.96 -19.23 -12.00
CA LEU A 72 1.41 -20.05 -10.87
C LEU A 72 0.43 -21.21 -10.66
N LYS A 73 0.88 -22.30 -10.03
CA LYS A 73 -0.04 -23.33 -9.57
C LYS A 73 -0.39 -23.08 -8.09
N ALA A 74 -1.69 -23.22 -7.76
CA ALA A 74 -2.16 -23.05 -6.39
C ALA A 74 -1.46 -23.98 -5.40
N GLU A 75 -1.10 -25.20 -5.83
CA GLU A 75 -0.34 -26.14 -5.01
C GLU A 75 1.06 -25.63 -4.64
N TRP A 76 1.71 -24.83 -5.51
CA TRP A 76 3.02 -24.25 -5.23
C TRP A 76 2.96 -23.26 -4.07
N LEU A 77 1.89 -22.47 -3.98
CA LEU A 77 1.71 -21.46 -2.93
C LEU A 77 1.55 -22.08 -1.52
N LYS A 78 1.09 -23.34 -1.47
CA LYS A 78 0.82 -24.09 -0.24
C LYS A 78 1.87 -25.17 0.06
N ASN A 79 2.83 -25.39 -0.85
CA ASN A 79 3.75 -26.52 -0.76
C ASN A 79 4.89 -26.23 0.24
N LYS A 80 5.32 -27.27 0.96
CA LYS A 80 6.46 -27.21 1.89
C LYS A 80 7.83 -27.14 1.18
N ASN A 81 7.89 -27.42 -0.11
CA ASN A 81 9.11 -27.38 -0.91
C ASN A 81 8.95 -26.37 -2.04
N VAL A 82 10.03 -25.65 -2.33
CA VAL A 82 10.08 -24.78 -3.51
C VAL A 82 9.90 -25.63 -4.77
N PRO A 83 8.91 -25.32 -5.63
CA PRO A 83 8.73 -26.05 -6.88
C PRO A 83 9.96 -25.90 -7.78
N ARG A 84 10.32 -26.98 -8.49
CA ARG A 84 11.49 -26.97 -9.40
C ARG A 84 11.32 -26.00 -10.57
N GLU A 85 10.08 -25.67 -10.91
CA GLU A 85 9.71 -24.76 -11.99
C GLU A 85 9.94 -23.29 -11.60
N ILE A 86 10.03 -22.98 -10.31
CA ILE A 86 10.39 -21.63 -9.83
C ILE A 86 11.90 -21.61 -9.66
N PRO A 87 12.65 -20.73 -10.35
CA PRO A 87 14.08 -20.63 -10.20
C PRO A 87 14.46 -20.42 -8.73
N SER A 88 15.22 -21.35 -8.17
CA SER A 88 15.65 -21.31 -6.77
C SER A 88 16.91 -20.45 -6.55
N GLU A 89 17.46 -19.90 -7.61
CA GLU A 89 18.69 -19.08 -7.56
C GLU A 89 18.46 -17.71 -6.93
N ASN A 90 17.20 -17.29 -6.83
CA ASN A 90 16.77 -16.04 -6.27
C ASN A 90 15.97 -16.31 -4.98
N GLU A 91 15.70 -15.33 -4.20
CA GLU A 91 15.12 -15.33 -2.85
C GLU A 91 13.76 -16.05 -2.68
N THR A 92 13.55 -17.18 -3.39
CA THR A 92 12.34 -17.99 -3.23
C THR A 92 12.59 -19.09 -2.20
N TYR A 93 11.88 -19.05 -1.10
CA TYR A 93 11.96 -20.05 -0.05
C TYR A 93 10.63 -20.21 0.69
N HIS A 94 10.45 -21.35 1.32
CA HIS A 94 9.28 -21.64 2.12
C HIS A 94 9.43 -21.04 3.53
N ILE A 95 8.43 -20.29 3.96
CA ILE A 95 8.22 -19.87 5.34
C ILE A 95 6.97 -20.58 5.84
N GLU A 96 6.87 -20.86 7.13
CA GLU A 96 5.75 -21.58 7.74
C GLU A 96 4.40 -21.17 7.16
N GLY A 97 3.78 -22.08 6.42
CA GLY A 97 2.46 -21.90 5.80
C GLY A 97 2.44 -21.30 4.40
N CYS A 98 3.47 -20.63 3.92
CA CYS A 98 3.46 -20.05 2.57
C CYS A 98 4.83 -20.05 1.88
N LEU A 99 4.79 -19.82 0.56
CA LEU A 99 5.99 -19.64 -0.27
C LEU A 99 6.28 -18.15 -0.39
N LEU A 100 7.43 -17.69 0.11
CA LEU A 100 7.99 -16.41 -0.30
C LEU A 100 8.53 -16.57 -1.72
N ILE A 101 8.10 -15.70 -2.63
CA ILE A 101 8.48 -15.78 -4.04
C ILE A 101 9.39 -14.60 -4.36
N ASP A 102 10.48 -14.88 -5.07
CA ASP A 102 11.36 -13.85 -5.62
C ASP A 102 10.57 -12.73 -6.29
N PRO A 103 10.76 -11.46 -5.91
CA PRO A 103 9.94 -10.36 -6.39
C PRO A 103 10.03 -10.15 -7.92
N LEU A 104 11.22 -10.36 -8.52
CA LEU A 104 11.40 -10.24 -9.95
C LEU A 104 10.66 -11.35 -10.71
N TYR A 105 10.73 -12.58 -10.19
CA TYR A 105 9.98 -13.70 -10.75
C TYR A 105 8.47 -13.42 -10.68
N LEU A 106 7.96 -13.05 -9.50
CA LEU A 106 6.52 -12.76 -9.33
C LEU A 106 6.06 -11.60 -10.21
N ARG A 107 6.87 -10.56 -10.32
CA ARG A 107 6.61 -9.42 -11.22
C ARG A 107 6.49 -9.85 -12.69
N ASN A 108 7.35 -10.76 -13.14
CA ASN A 108 7.34 -11.23 -14.54
C ASN A 108 6.12 -12.13 -14.87
N MET A 109 5.49 -12.71 -13.84
CA MET A 109 4.24 -13.47 -13.99
C MET A 109 2.99 -12.58 -14.04
N GLN A 110 3.10 -11.29 -13.73
CA GLN A 110 1.98 -10.35 -13.68
C GLN A 110 1.64 -9.79 -15.05
N LEU A 111 0.33 -9.76 -15.35
CA LEU A 111 -0.26 -9.03 -16.46
C LEU A 111 -1.03 -7.81 -15.96
N PHE A 112 -1.57 -7.01 -16.86
CA PHE A 112 -2.34 -5.82 -16.54
C PHE A 112 -3.72 -5.87 -17.18
N ALA A 113 -4.71 -5.35 -16.48
CA ALA A 113 -6.06 -5.22 -16.99
C ALA A 113 -6.53 -3.76 -16.91
N ASP A 114 -7.00 -3.25 -18.02
CA ASP A 114 -7.79 -2.03 -18.13
C ASP A 114 -9.25 -2.39 -18.32
N TYR A 115 -10.18 -1.76 -17.61
CA TYR A 115 -11.60 -2.04 -17.79
C TYR A 115 -12.49 -0.95 -17.21
N ALA A 116 -13.74 -0.88 -17.67
CA ALA A 116 -14.78 -0.05 -17.09
C ALA A 116 -15.54 -0.82 -16.00
N THR A 117 -16.02 -0.12 -14.97
CA THR A 117 -16.91 -0.66 -13.93
C THR A 117 -17.86 0.40 -13.43
N ALA A 118 -19.12 0.05 -13.21
CA ALA A 118 -20.09 0.93 -12.53
C ALA A 118 -20.07 0.73 -11.00
N LYS A 119 -19.41 -0.31 -10.52
CA LYS A 119 -19.34 -0.65 -9.08
C LYS A 119 -18.14 0.03 -8.45
N LYS A 120 -18.40 1.16 -7.81
CA LYS A 120 -17.42 1.92 -7.04
C LYS A 120 -17.21 1.28 -5.68
N CYS A 121 -15.99 1.40 -5.17
CA CYS A 121 -15.68 0.98 -3.81
C CYS A 121 -15.68 2.18 -2.86
N ASP A 122 -16.36 2.06 -1.74
CA ASP A 122 -16.36 3.08 -0.69
C ASP A 122 -15.44 2.68 0.46
N LEU A 123 -14.13 2.67 0.18
CA LEU A 123 -13.09 2.43 1.19
C LEU A 123 -12.97 3.64 2.11
N LYS A 124 -13.05 3.40 3.40
CA LYS A 124 -12.83 4.41 4.45
C LYS A 124 -11.36 4.49 4.82
N VAL A 125 -10.54 4.90 3.86
CA VAL A 125 -9.08 4.91 4.00
C VAL A 125 -8.58 6.07 4.84
N VAL A 126 -9.35 7.16 4.92
CA VAL A 126 -8.99 8.38 5.64
C VAL A 126 -10.17 8.81 6.48
N SER A 127 -9.92 9.31 7.68
CA SER A 127 -10.94 9.87 8.57
C SER A 127 -11.77 10.98 7.90
N ASP A 128 -13.04 11.10 8.29
CA ASP A 128 -13.90 12.19 7.81
C ASP A 128 -13.58 13.53 8.48
N ASP A 129 -12.99 13.51 9.69
CA ASP A 129 -12.61 14.69 10.46
C ASP A 129 -11.09 14.80 10.57
N ILE A 130 -10.46 15.36 9.52
CA ILE A 130 -9.02 15.58 9.49
C ILE A 130 -8.67 16.87 10.20
N ARG A 131 -7.88 16.79 11.27
CA ARG A 131 -7.49 17.93 12.10
C ARG A 131 -5.99 18.20 12.05
N LEU A 132 -5.50 18.58 10.88
CA LEU A 132 -4.11 18.98 10.63
C LEU A 132 -4.00 20.49 10.33
N PRO A 133 -4.33 21.36 11.31
CA PRO A 133 -4.42 22.81 11.09
C PRO A 133 -3.06 23.44 10.77
N GLN A 134 -1.97 22.94 11.34
CA GLN A 134 -0.63 23.45 11.06
C GLN A 134 -0.18 23.12 9.64
N THR A 135 -0.36 21.88 9.21
CA THR A 135 -0.10 21.45 7.83
C THR A 135 -0.90 22.29 6.84
N LYS A 136 -2.19 22.49 7.10
CA LYS A 136 -3.07 23.32 6.27
C LYS A 136 -2.57 24.77 6.21
N ARG A 137 -2.18 25.35 7.33
CA ARG A 137 -1.65 26.71 7.41
C ARG A 137 -0.35 26.86 6.61
N LEU A 138 0.60 25.94 6.80
CA LEU A 138 1.90 25.96 6.10
C LEU A 138 1.71 25.90 4.59
N LEU A 139 0.83 25.01 4.09
CA LEU A 139 0.54 24.88 2.66
C LEU A 139 -0.14 26.09 2.07
N ASN A 140 -1.07 26.73 2.80
CA ASN A 140 -1.86 27.86 2.30
C ASN A 140 -1.15 29.21 2.44
N GLU A 141 -0.47 29.44 3.56
CA GLU A 141 0.07 30.76 3.92
C GLU A 141 1.58 30.82 3.69
N GLU A 142 2.36 29.88 4.20
CA GLU A 142 3.82 29.91 4.11
C GLU A 142 4.35 29.27 2.81
N LYS A 143 3.52 28.53 2.10
CA LYS A 143 3.88 27.84 0.84
C LYS A 143 5.09 26.93 0.96
N LYS A 144 5.23 26.28 2.12
CA LYS A 144 6.29 25.31 2.40
C LYS A 144 5.76 24.22 3.32
N LEU A 145 6.30 23.01 3.19
CA LEU A 145 6.02 21.90 4.11
C LEU A 145 7.21 20.95 4.14
N LYS A 146 7.68 20.59 5.32
CA LYS A 146 8.66 19.51 5.47
C LYS A 146 7.99 18.24 5.96
N ILE A 147 8.07 17.18 5.15
CA ILE A 147 7.48 15.86 5.41
C ILE A 147 8.59 14.86 5.71
N ALA A 148 8.47 14.13 6.81
CA ALA A 148 9.28 12.93 7.05
C ALA A 148 8.44 11.68 6.94
N LEU A 149 8.96 10.65 6.26
CA LEU A 149 8.43 9.30 6.25
C LEU A 149 9.31 8.42 7.15
N PHE A 150 8.73 7.87 8.20
CA PHE A 150 9.39 7.05 9.20
C PHE A 150 8.62 5.75 9.37
N GLY A 151 9.15 4.67 8.82
CA GLY A 151 8.47 3.38 8.77
C GLY A 151 9.43 2.23 8.45
N ASP A 152 8.86 1.18 7.93
CA ASP A 152 9.54 -0.07 7.59
C ASP A 152 9.84 -0.22 6.08
N SER A 153 9.96 -1.48 5.60
CA SER A 153 10.21 -1.81 4.19
C SER A 153 9.10 -1.34 3.24
N ILE A 154 7.84 -1.29 3.70
CA ILE A 154 6.72 -0.82 2.88
C ILE A 154 6.85 0.68 2.62
N SER A 155 7.35 1.42 3.61
CA SER A 155 7.69 2.84 3.44
C SER A 155 8.82 3.06 2.43
N ASN A 156 9.69 2.09 2.23
CA ASN A 156 10.73 2.09 1.19
C ASN A 156 10.25 1.57 -0.17
N ALA A 157 8.95 1.30 -0.32
CA ALA A 157 8.35 0.70 -1.51
C ALA A 157 8.94 -0.68 -1.88
N ALA A 158 9.30 -1.48 -0.86
CA ALA A 158 9.94 -2.79 -1.06
C ALA A 158 9.13 -3.70 -1.99
N ASN A 159 9.83 -4.42 -2.86
CA ASN A 159 9.33 -5.33 -3.89
C ASN A 159 8.40 -4.66 -4.94
N SER A 160 8.41 -3.34 -5.05
CA SER A 160 7.83 -2.61 -6.15
C SER A 160 8.77 -2.55 -7.37
N SER A 161 8.21 -2.22 -8.54
CA SER A 161 9.04 -1.96 -9.74
C SER A 161 9.99 -0.79 -9.55
N PHE A 162 9.67 0.17 -8.68
CA PHE A 162 10.58 1.27 -8.30
C PHE A 162 11.82 0.76 -7.58
N GLU A 163 11.65 -0.01 -6.50
CA GLU A 163 12.78 -0.55 -5.73
C GLU A 163 13.66 -1.48 -6.58
N MET A 164 13.05 -2.29 -7.44
CA MET A 164 13.76 -3.14 -8.40
C MET A 164 14.48 -2.37 -9.52
N GLY A 165 14.41 -1.04 -9.54
CA GLY A 165 15.14 -0.18 -10.48
C GLY A 165 14.56 -0.11 -11.88
N PHE A 166 13.29 -0.49 -12.11
CA PHE A 166 12.66 -0.38 -13.41
C PHE A 166 12.31 1.08 -13.76
N SER A 167 12.71 1.50 -14.95
CA SER A 167 12.41 2.85 -15.46
C SER A 167 10.90 3.09 -15.61
N GLY A 168 10.46 4.33 -15.37
CA GLY A 168 9.06 4.74 -15.47
C GLY A 168 8.22 4.46 -14.22
N PHE A 169 8.81 3.90 -13.17
CA PHE A 169 8.17 3.72 -11.88
C PHE A 169 8.76 4.70 -10.86
N ALA A 170 7.90 5.27 -10.03
CA ALA A 170 8.28 6.18 -8.95
C ALA A 170 7.95 5.55 -7.60
N HIS A 171 8.67 5.96 -6.57
CA HIS A 171 8.30 5.66 -5.20
C HIS A 171 6.86 6.15 -4.94
N TRP A 172 6.04 5.37 -4.22
CA TRP A 172 4.62 5.64 -4.01
C TRP A 172 4.30 7.04 -3.46
N ILE A 173 5.22 7.64 -2.69
CA ILE A 173 5.05 8.99 -2.12
C ILE A 173 5.36 10.11 -3.14
N THR A 174 6.18 9.84 -4.17
CA THR A 174 6.58 10.87 -5.15
C THR A 174 5.38 11.53 -5.83
N PRO A 175 4.39 10.78 -6.38
CA PRO A 175 3.20 11.41 -6.98
C PRO A 175 2.31 12.13 -5.95
N VAL A 176 2.43 11.81 -4.65
CA VAL A 176 1.73 12.55 -3.58
C VAL A 176 2.37 13.92 -3.39
N ILE A 177 3.70 13.98 -3.34
CA ILE A 177 4.45 15.24 -3.23
C ILE A 177 4.14 16.15 -4.41
N GLU A 178 4.19 15.61 -5.63
CA GLU A 178 3.83 16.33 -6.86
C GLU A 178 2.39 16.89 -6.80
N TYR A 179 1.43 16.09 -6.30
CA TYR A 179 0.06 16.53 -6.10
C TYR A 179 -0.04 17.67 -5.10
N ILE A 180 0.66 17.58 -3.95
CA ILE A 180 0.67 18.66 -2.95
C ILE A 180 1.23 19.95 -3.57
N GLN A 181 2.35 19.86 -4.27
CA GLN A 181 2.99 20.99 -4.92
C GLN A 181 2.08 21.64 -5.99
N SER A 182 1.43 20.81 -6.83
CA SER A 182 0.55 21.30 -7.89
C SER A 182 -0.70 21.98 -7.36
N GLU A 183 -1.31 21.44 -6.29
CA GLU A 183 -2.56 21.99 -5.74
C GLU A 183 -2.35 23.21 -4.85
N SER A 184 -1.25 23.24 -4.09
CA SER A 184 -0.98 24.31 -3.12
C SER A 184 -0.06 25.40 -3.64
N GLY A 185 0.78 25.09 -4.63
CA GLY A 185 1.91 25.94 -5.02
C GLY A 185 3.02 26.03 -3.97
N ALA A 186 3.00 25.13 -2.97
CA ALA A 186 4.00 25.07 -1.92
C ALA A 186 5.25 24.30 -2.35
N SER A 187 6.40 24.64 -1.83
CA SER A 187 7.56 23.76 -1.86
C SER A 187 7.43 22.67 -0.80
N VAL A 188 7.75 21.43 -1.18
CA VAL A 188 7.75 20.29 -0.24
C VAL A 188 9.17 19.78 -0.13
N ASP A 189 9.72 19.84 1.10
CA ASP A 189 10.95 19.15 1.47
C ASP A 189 10.59 17.78 2.03
N PHE A 190 11.18 16.72 1.51
CA PHE A 190 10.83 15.35 1.87
C PHE A 190 12.07 14.55 2.28
N VAL A 191 11.98 13.89 3.42
CA VAL A 191 12.99 12.96 3.89
C VAL A 191 12.36 11.61 4.21
N ASN A 192 12.94 10.52 3.71
CA ASN A 192 12.60 9.16 4.09
C ASN A 192 13.70 8.62 5.01
N VAL A 193 13.36 8.37 6.26
CA VAL A 193 14.25 7.81 7.29
C VAL A 193 13.85 6.40 7.71
N SER A 194 13.03 5.74 6.89
CA SER A 194 12.53 4.39 7.12
C SER A 194 13.64 3.35 7.03
N ARG A 195 13.45 2.21 7.73
CA ARG A 195 14.38 1.09 7.70
C ARG A 195 13.65 -0.25 7.53
N SER A 196 14.00 -0.95 6.47
CA SER A 196 13.42 -2.26 6.15
C SER A 196 13.73 -3.30 7.23
N GLY A 197 12.71 -4.10 7.61
CA GLY A 197 12.83 -5.17 8.60
C GLY A 197 12.73 -4.71 10.07
N TYR A 198 12.46 -3.44 10.33
CA TYR A 198 12.42 -2.88 11.68
C TYR A 198 11.01 -2.43 12.08
N GLY A 199 10.74 -2.44 13.40
CA GLY A 199 9.49 -2.02 14.02
C GLY A 199 9.66 -0.79 14.92
N THR A 200 8.64 -0.54 15.72
CA THR A 200 8.57 0.65 16.60
C THR A 200 9.62 0.66 17.71
N GLU A 201 10.13 -0.48 18.16
CA GLU A 201 11.20 -0.52 19.16
C GLU A 201 12.48 0.13 18.62
N TRP A 202 12.92 -0.28 17.43
CA TRP A 202 14.04 0.36 16.76
C TRP A 202 13.76 1.84 16.48
N ALA A 203 12.53 2.19 16.09
CA ALA A 203 12.18 3.57 15.81
C ALA A 203 12.36 4.47 17.05
N LEU A 204 12.03 3.98 18.25
CA LEU A 204 12.24 4.70 19.52
C LEU A 204 13.73 4.93 19.82
N GLU A 205 14.59 3.98 19.50
CA GLU A 205 16.04 4.13 19.66
C GLU A 205 16.65 5.09 18.62
N ALA A 206 16.11 5.10 17.39
CA ALA A 206 16.66 5.83 16.26
C ALA A 206 16.08 7.24 16.08
N VAL A 207 14.96 7.59 16.71
CA VAL A 207 14.20 8.82 16.44
C VAL A 207 15.05 10.10 16.60
N GLU A 208 15.93 10.16 17.60
CA GLU A 208 16.80 11.31 17.82
C GLU A 208 17.81 11.48 16.68
N GLU A 209 18.49 10.40 16.29
CA GLU A 209 19.44 10.41 15.18
C GLU A 209 18.76 10.78 13.87
N LYS A 210 17.59 10.20 13.61
CA LYS A 210 16.89 10.29 12.34
C LYS A 210 16.11 11.59 12.15
N LEU A 211 15.48 12.10 13.21
CA LEU A 211 14.56 13.24 13.12
C LEU A 211 14.93 14.43 14.02
N GLY A 212 15.86 14.25 14.96
CA GLY A 212 16.20 15.29 15.94
C GLY A 212 16.67 16.62 15.35
N LYS A 213 17.25 16.62 14.14
CA LYS A 213 17.73 17.84 13.43
C LYS A 213 16.85 18.26 12.26
N GLU A 214 15.83 17.47 11.94
CA GLU A 214 15.06 17.63 10.70
C GLU A 214 14.00 18.73 10.76
N ASN A 215 13.60 19.16 11.94
CA ASN A 215 12.55 20.16 12.14
C ASN A 215 11.29 19.89 11.30
N VAL A 216 10.75 18.69 11.43
CA VAL A 216 9.66 18.15 10.59
C VAL A 216 8.34 18.84 10.90
N ASP A 217 7.59 19.24 9.85
CA ASP A 217 6.26 19.81 9.99
C ASP A 217 5.18 18.72 10.03
N LEU A 218 5.33 17.69 9.20
CA LEU A 218 4.42 16.54 9.12
C LEU A 218 5.22 15.23 9.15
N ALA A 219 5.04 14.43 10.18
CA ALA A 219 5.64 13.11 10.28
C ALA A 219 4.63 12.02 9.89
N VAL A 220 4.99 11.20 8.91
CA VAL A 220 4.26 9.99 8.55
C VAL A 220 4.89 8.82 9.29
N ILE A 221 4.20 8.26 10.28
CA ILE A 221 4.63 7.08 11.06
C ILE A 221 3.96 5.85 10.46
N ALA A 222 4.74 4.94 9.88
CA ALA A 222 4.25 3.83 9.08
C ALA A 222 4.96 2.50 9.45
N PHE A 223 4.81 2.09 10.69
CA PHE A 223 5.24 0.81 11.24
C PHE A 223 4.04 -0.12 11.47
N GLY A 224 4.31 -1.34 11.93
CA GLY A 224 3.31 -2.30 12.33
C GLY A 224 3.44 -3.66 11.65
N MET A 225 4.06 -3.73 10.46
CA MET A 225 4.25 -5.02 9.78
C MET A 225 5.20 -5.93 10.57
N ASN A 226 6.38 -5.41 10.92
CA ASN A 226 7.38 -6.17 11.68
C ASN A 226 7.02 -6.30 13.16
N ASP A 227 6.40 -5.29 13.74
CA ASP A 227 5.88 -5.33 15.11
C ASP A 227 4.89 -6.48 15.27
N GLY A 228 3.91 -6.59 14.37
CA GLY A 228 2.94 -7.66 14.40
C GLY A 228 3.55 -9.03 14.14
N SER A 229 4.49 -9.14 13.19
CA SER A 229 5.21 -10.40 12.93
C SER A 229 6.04 -10.85 14.15
N ALA A 230 6.52 -9.90 14.96
CA ALA A 230 7.18 -10.17 16.23
C ALA A 230 6.20 -10.43 17.39
N ASP A 231 4.90 -10.59 17.11
CA ASP A 231 3.85 -10.86 18.10
C ASP A 231 3.67 -9.74 19.14
N MET A 232 3.97 -8.49 18.74
CA MET A 232 3.81 -7.33 19.62
C MET A 232 2.33 -7.06 19.87
N SER A 233 1.93 -6.99 21.13
CA SER A 233 0.54 -6.67 21.47
C SER A 233 0.11 -5.30 20.95
N VAL A 234 -1.18 -5.14 20.67
CA VAL A 234 -1.78 -3.85 20.25
C VAL A 234 -1.45 -2.74 21.25
N GLU A 235 -1.53 -3.04 22.55
CA GLU A 235 -1.23 -2.08 23.61
C GLU A 235 0.22 -1.58 23.55
N THR A 236 1.19 -2.50 23.42
CA THR A 236 2.62 -2.17 23.35
C THR A 236 2.91 -1.35 22.08
N PHE A 237 2.36 -1.77 20.93
CA PHE A 237 2.52 -1.05 19.68
C PHE A 237 2.01 0.39 19.78
N VAL A 238 0.79 0.59 20.31
CA VAL A 238 0.19 1.92 20.46
C VAL A 238 0.98 2.77 21.45
N GLN A 239 1.47 2.20 22.53
CA GLN A 239 2.36 2.90 23.47
C GLN A 239 3.66 3.34 22.80
N ASN A 240 4.27 2.51 21.98
CA ASN A 240 5.47 2.85 21.23
C ASN A 240 5.21 3.99 20.23
N VAL A 241 4.10 3.93 19.47
CA VAL A 241 3.70 5.02 18.57
C VAL A 241 3.47 6.33 19.34
N SER A 242 2.82 6.26 20.50
CA SER A 242 2.61 7.45 21.36
C SER A 242 3.93 8.06 21.82
N LYS A 243 4.89 7.24 22.26
CA LYS A 243 6.23 7.70 22.65
C LYS A 243 7.00 8.29 21.47
N LEU A 244 6.86 7.74 20.25
CA LEU A 244 7.46 8.32 19.04
C LEU A 244 6.90 9.71 18.76
N ILE A 245 5.58 9.89 18.87
CA ILE A 245 4.91 11.20 18.72
C ILE A 245 5.48 12.19 19.76
N GLU A 246 5.57 11.79 21.01
CA GLU A 246 6.12 12.63 22.08
C GLU A 246 7.58 13.01 21.81
N SER A 247 8.42 12.05 21.43
CA SER A 247 9.83 12.27 21.12
C SER A 247 10.01 13.23 19.94
N ILE A 248 9.27 13.08 18.87
CA ILE A 248 9.34 13.97 17.70
C ILE A 248 8.89 15.39 18.09
N LYS A 249 7.85 15.54 18.92
CA LYS A 249 7.38 16.83 19.43
C LYS A 249 8.39 17.55 20.33
N GLN A 250 9.35 16.86 20.92
CA GLN A 250 10.44 17.51 21.68
C GLN A 250 11.33 18.36 20.76
N TYR A 251 11.51 17.95 19.49
CA TYR A 251 12.31 18.67 18.49
C TYR A 251 11.51 19.79 17.81
N ASN A 252 10.25 19.52 17.46
CA ASN A 252 9.31 20.53 16.94
C ASN A 252 7.92 20.31 17.53
N PRO A 253 7.50 21.10 18.54
CA PRO A 253 6.20 20.97 19.21
C PRO A 253 4.99 21.16 18.28
N LYS A 254 5.21 21.73 17.07
CA LYS A 254 4.15 21.97 16.07
C LYS A 254 4.02 20.85 15.05
N THR A 255 4.86 19.83 15.12
CA THR A 255 4.75 18.67 14.21
C THR A 255 3.38 18.03 14.32
N GLU A 256 2.78 17.79 13.18
CA GLU A 256 1.56 17.00 13.03
C GLU A 256 1.88 15.61 12.47
N PHE A 257 0.94 14.67 12.59
CA PHE A 257 1.20 13.26 12.33
C PHE A 257 0.14 12.62 11.43
N VAL A 258 0.62 11.81 10.50
CA VAL A 258 -0.18 10.82 9.78
C VAL A 258 0.29 9.44 10.23
N LEU A 259 -0.58 8.71 10.93
CA LEU A 259 -0.32 7.33 11.34
C LEU A 259 -0.85 6.40 10.25
N VAL A 260 -0.05 5.47 9.80
CA VAL A 260 -0.46 4.52 8.76
C VAL A 260 -0.72 3.16 9.39
N ALA A 261 -1.98 2.71 9.34
CA ALA A 261 -2.28 1.33 9.68
C ALA A 261 -1.75 0.41 8.58
N THR A 262 -0.91 -0.54 8.95
CA THR A 262 -0.18 -1.42 8.03
C THR A 262 -1.14 -2.28 7.18
N PRO A 263 -0.77 -2.71 5.96
CA PRO A 263 -1.53 -3.71 5.22
C PRO A 263 -1.49 -5.06 5.97
N ILE A 264 -2.38 -5.96 5.58
CA ILE A 264 -2.42 -7.31 6.14
C ILE A 264 -1.39 -8.17 5.40
N PRO A 265 -0.51 -8.91 6.08
CA PRO A 265 0.35 -9.90 5.45
C PRO A 265 -0.44 -11.13 4.99
N ASN A 266 0.24 -12.09 4.33
CA ASN A 266 -0.38 -13.32 3.88
C ASN A 266 -0.84 -14.16 5.08
N GLU A 267 -2.16 -14.37 5.20
CA GLU A 267 -2.76 -15.14 6.30
C GLU A 267 -2.34 -16.62 6.32
N ALA A 268 -1.88 -17.15 5.19
CA ALA A 268 -1.33 -18.50 5.13
C ALA A 268 0.04 -18.62 5.80
N CYS A 269 0.72 -17.49 6.07
CA CYS A 269 2.04 -17.47 6.70
C CYS A 269 1.93 -17.22 8.20
N GLU A 270 1.84 -18.27 8.98
CA GLU A 270 1.71 -18.22 10.45
C GLU A 270 2.87 -17.51 11.15
N ALA A 271 4.06 -17.52 10.55
CA ALA A 271 5.24 -16.84 11.08
C ALA A 271 5.12 -15.29 10.99
N VAL A 272 4.31 -14.77 10.08
CA VAL A 272 4.24 -13.33 9.79
C VAL A 272 2.85 -12.76 10.12
N TYR A 273 1.78 -13.50 9.85
CA TYR A 273 0.40 -13.05 10.09
C TYR A 273 0.03 -13.23 11.55
N LYS A 274 -0.07 -12.13 12.30
CA LYS A 274 -0.43 -12.11 13.72
C LYS A 274 -1.26 -10.87 14.07
N GLU A 275 -0.69 -9.91 14.79
CA GLU A 275 -1.39 -8.77 15.38
C GLU A 275 -1.69 -7.60 14.43
N GLN A 276 -1.15 -7.58 13.20
CA GLN A 276 -1.23 -6.45 12.27
C GLN A 276 -2.66 -5.94 12.03
N ILE A 277 -3.61 -6.86 11.92
CA ILE A 277 -5.01 -6.53 11.63
C ILE A 277 -5.68 -5.74 12.77
N HIS A 278 -5.16 -5.86 14.00
CA HIS A 278 -5.74 -5.26 15.20
C HIS A 278 -5.17 -3.87 15.52
N TYR A 279 -4.06 -3.47 14.91
CA TYR A 279 -3.40 -2.19 15.21
C TYR A 279 -4.23 -0.97 14.82
N ILE A 280 -5.10 -1.09 13.82
CA ILE A 280 -5.93 0.02 13.34
C ILE A 280 -6.78 0.67 14.44
N ASP A 281 -7.40 -0.13 15.30
CA ASP A 281 -8.29 0.41 16.35
C ASP A 281 -7.51 1.19 17.39
N GLY A 282 -6.30 0.71 17.75
CA GLY A 282 -5.39 1.41 18.63
C GLY A 282 -4.87 2.73 18.03
N LEU A 283 -4.52 2.74 16.74
CA LEU A 283 -4.10 3.96 16.04
C LEU A 283 -5.23 4.98 15.94
N ARG A 284 -6.47 4.53 15.69
CA ARG A 284 -7.66 5.40 15.67
C ARG A 284 -7.92 6.06 17.02
N ALA A 285 -7.62 5.40 18.11
CA ALA A 285 -7.74 5.98 19.47
C ALA A 285 -6.78 7.16 19.69
N LEU A 286 -5.71 7.28 18.89
CA LEU A 286 -4.77 8.41 18.93
C LEU A 286 -5.21 9.59 18.05
N GLU A 287 -6.24 9.42 17.17
CA GLU A 287 -6.70 10.49 16.30
C GLU A 287 -7.19 11.71 17.09
N GLY A 288 -6.86 12.90 16.60
CA GLY A 288 -7.27 14.12 17.21
C GLY A 288 -6.61 15.35 16.57
N LYS A 289 -6.52 16.45 17.31
CA LYS A 289 -5.86 17.66 16.82
C LYS A 289 -4.37 17.39 16.54
N GLY A 290 -3.96 17.48 15.30
CA GLY A 290 -2.60 17.25 14.83
C GLY A 290 -2.26 15.78 14.56
N ILE A 291 -3.23 14.86 14.61
CA ILE A 291 -3.02 13.44 14.35
C ILE A 291 -4.19 12.89 13.53
N THR A 292 -3.90 12.24 12.40
CA THR A 292 -4.87 11.51 11.59
C THR A 292 -4.34 10.14 11.18
N VAL A 293 -5.24 9.23 10.79
CA VAL A 293 -4.90 7.87 10.37
C VAL A 293 -5.19 7.67 8.89
N VAL A 294 -4.25 7.02 8.19
CA VAL A 294 -4.46 6.41 6.86
C VAL A 294 -4.55 4.90 7.04
N ASN A 295 -5.69 4.33 6.68
CA ASN A 295 -6.04 2.93 6.98
C ASN A 295 -5.78 2.02 5.78
N MET A 296 -4.55 1.48 5.67
CA MET A 296 -4.23 0.50 4.63
C MET A 296 -4.72 -0.92 4.98
N THR A 297 -4.97 -1.20 6.26
CA THR A 297 -5.61 -2.46 6.70
C THR A 297 -6.99 -2.63 6.05
N GLU A 298 -7.79 -1.55 5.96
CA GLU A 298 -9.09 -1.55 5.27
C GLU A 298 -8.96 -1.92 3.80
N VAL A 299 -7.96 -1.32 3.10
CA VAL A 299 -7.70 -1.59 1.69
C VAL A 299 -7.39 -3.07 1.46
N PHE A 300 -6.46 -3.62 2.25
CA PHE A 300 -6.05 -5.01 2.10
C PHE A 300 -7.13 -6.00 2.54
N THR A 301 -7.89 -5.68 3.58
CA THR A 301 -9.10 -6.46 3.95
C THR A 301 -10.10 -6.52 2.78
N TRP A 302 -10.30 -5.41 2.09
CA TRP A 302 -11.19 -5.36 0.93
C TRP A 302 -10.63 -6.14 -0.28
N LEU A 303 -9.33 -6.01 -0.56
CA LEU A 303 -8.66 -6.74 -1.64
C LEU A 303 -8.69 -8.26 -1.41
N LEU A 304 -8.36 -8.71 -0.20
CA LEU A 304 -8.29 -10.14 0.14
C LEU A 304 -9.64 -10.87 0.08
N LYS A 305 -10.76 -10.14 0.19
CA LYS A 305 -12.09 -10.70 -0.08
C LYS A 305 -12.34 -11.01 -1.56
N ARG A 306 -11.46 -10.58 -2.47
CA ARG A 306 -11.65 -10.60 -3.93
C ARG A 306 -10.51 -11.25 -4.68
N LYS A 307 -9.30 -11.12 -4.18
CA LYS A 307 -8.05 -11.56 -4.83
C LYS A 307 -7.26 -12.48 -3.91
N ARG A 308 -6.50 -13.38 -4.48
CA ARG A 308 -5.49 -14.14 -3.73
C ARG A 308 -4.36 -13.20 -3.30
N TYR A 309 -3.66 -13.56 -2.23
CA TYR A 309 -2.56 -12.74 -1.73
C TYR A 309 -1.47 -12.49 -2.78
N CYS A 310 -1.08 -13.53 -3.53
CA CYS A 310 -0.08 -13.42 -4.60
C CYS A 310 -0.46 -12.44 -5.73
N GLU A 311 -1.75 -12.14 -5.92
CA GLU A 311 -2.23 -11.19 -6.92
C GLU A 311 -2.06 -9.72 -6.51
N ILE A 312 -1.87 -9.44 -5.21
CA ILE A 312 -1.75 -8.10 -4.64
C ILE A 312 -0.40 -7.84 -3.98
N SER A 313 0.46 -8.84 -3.98
CA SER A 313 1.75 -8.82 -3.30
C SER A 313 2.92 -8.79 -4.28
N GLY A 314 4.03 -8.18 -3.87
CA GLY A 314 5.30 -8.21 -4.59
C GLY A 314 6.19 -9.40 -4.25
N ASN A 315 5.90 -10.14 -3.15
CA ASN A 315 6.71 -11.28 -2.69
C ASN A 315 5.89 -12.47 -2.15
N ASN A 316 4.56 -12.40 -2.25
CA ASN A 316 3.61 -13.34 -1.68
C ASN A 316 3.65 -13.47 -0.14
N LEU A 317 4.33 -12.58 0.57
CA LEU A 317 4.47 -12.62 2.02
C LEU A 317 3.84 -11.43 2.74
N ASN A 318 4.34 -10.21 2.50
CA ASN A 318 3.96 -9.03 3.28
C ASN A 318 4.10 -7.69 2.54
N HIS A 319 4.78 -7.64 1.40
CA HIS A 319 4.95 -6.40 0.64
C HIS A 319 3.90 -6.26 -0.46
N PRO A 320 3.29 -5.08 -0.65
CA PRO A 320 2.42 -4.81 -1.78
C PRO A 320 3.17 -4.91 -3.12
N ASN A 321 2.46 -5.26 -4.20
CA ASN A 321 2.96 -5.02 -5.56
C ASN A 321 2.64 -3.57 -6.00
N ASP A 322 2.99 -3.21 -7.25
CA ASP A 322 2.76 -1.86 -7.78
C ASP A 322 1.28 -1.43 -7.70
N PHE A 323 0.33 -2.36 -7.86
CA PHE A 323 -1.10 -2.07 -7.71
C PHE A 323 -1.47 -1.78 -6.25
N GLY A 324 -0.92 -2.52 -5.31
CA GLY A 324 -1.08 -2.25 -3.88
C GLY A 324 -0.50 -0.88 -3.48
N TYR A 325 0.68 -0.53 -3.96
CA TYR A 325 1.28 0.79 -3.72
C TYR A 325 0.51 1.95 -4.34
N ARG A 326 -0.23 1.72 -5.42
CA ARG A 326 -1.12 2.73 -6.00
C ARG A 326 -2.25 3.12 -5.05
N PHE A 327 -2.76 2.19 -4.22
CA PHE A 327 -3.69 2.55 -3.14
C PHE A 327 -3.05 3.47 -2.10
N TYR A 328 -1.79 3.26 -1.74
CA TYR A 328 -1.06 4.20 -0.87
C TYR A 328 -1.02 5.61 -1.49
N THR A 329 -0.59 5.71 -2.74
CA THR A 329 -0.53 6.99 -3.45
C THR A 329 -1.88 7.72 -3.44
N ASP A 330 -2.96 7.03 -3.82
CA ASP A 330 -4.28 7.66 -3.91
C ASP A 330 -4.92 7.91 -2.55
N ALA A 331 -4.64 7.11 -1.52
CA ALA A 331 -5.06 7.36 -0.14
C ALA A 331 -4.45 8.66 0.40
N PHE A 332 -3.15 8.86 0.20
CA PHE A 332 -2.47 10.09 0.60
C PHE A 332 -2.90 11.30 -0.24
N LYS A 333 -3.06 11.17 -1.54
CA LYS A 333 -3.65 12.25 -2.37
C LYS A 333 -5.04 12.62 -1.89
N PHE A 334 -5.85 11.65 -1.50
CA PHE A 334 -7.20 11.90 -0.97
C PHE A 334 -7.18 12.59 0.40
N LEU A 335 -6.22 12.23 1.27
CA LEU A 335 -5.96 12.93 2.52
C LEU A 335 -5.68 14.42 2.26
N PHE A 336 -4.73 14.73 1.38
CA PHE A 336 -4.38 16.11 1.06
C PHE A 336 -5.51 16.86 0.34
N TYR A 337 -6.24 16.17 -0.55
CA TYR A 337 -7.46 16.74 -1.14
C TYR A 337 -8.45 17.23 -0.06
N LYS A 338 -8.67 16.42 0.98
CA LYS A 338 -9.53 16.80 2.11
C LYS A 338 -8.94 18.00 2.88
N ILE A 339 -7.65 18.01 3.18
CA ILE A 339 -6.96 19.13 3.85
C ILE A 339 -7.17 20.44 3.09
N PHE A 340 -7.08 20.42 1.75
CA PHE A 340 -7.27 21.60 0.92
C PHE A 340 -8.74 22.07 0.87
N ASN A 341 -9.70 21.15 0.81
CA ASN A 341 -11.09 21.46 0.46
C ASN A 341 -12.06 21.47 1.67
N GLU A 342 -11.71 20.84 2.79
CA GLU A 342 -12.54 20.94 3.98
C GLU A 342 -12.24 22.26 4.72
N SER A 343 -12.92 23.32 4.29
CA SER A 343 -13.10 24.52 5.11
C SER A 343 -13.88 24.12 6.34
N GLY A 344 -13.29 24.32 7.52
CA GLY A 344 -13.88 23.91 8.79
C GLY A 344 -15.39 24.15 8.83
N LYS A 345 -16.15 23.08 8.88
CA LYS A 345 -17.53 23.17 9.35
C LYS A 345 -17.41 23.72 10.77
N LYS A 346 -17.83 25.00 10.95
CA LYS A 346 -17.98 25.57 12.28
C LYS A 346 -18.79 24.57 13.09
N VAL A 347 -18.16 23.99 14.08
CA VAL A 347 -18.88 23.28 15.14
C VAL A 347 -19.85 24.31 15.72
N LYS A 348 -21.14 24.10 15.47
CA LYS A 348 -22.21 24.82 16.16
C LYS A 348 -22.36 24.26 17.57
#